data_da9eafa9f6a36c316d3966d2503c074f
#
_entry.id   da9eafa9f6a36c316d3966d2503c074f
#
_cell.length_a   1.000
_cell.length_b   1.000
_cell.length_c   1.000
_cell.angle_alpha   90.00
_cell.angle_beta   90.00
_cell.angle_gamma   90.00
#
_symmetry.space_group_name_H-M   'P 1'
#
loop_
_entity.id
_entity.type
_entity.pdbx_description
1 polymer ?
#
loop_
_entity_poly.entity_id
_entity_poly.type
_entity_poly.pdbx_seq_one_letter_code
_entity_poly.pdbx_strand_id
1 'polypeptide(L)'
;MLSIKPKFAEAIIDGRKRYEFRKNKFSKKDINCMYIYATSPIKKIIGLFKINNIIEDSPSALWDGLKEHAGVSEDEFFDYFRDKEMGFALEINY
;
A
#
# COMPACT_ATOMS: atom_id res chain seq x y z
N MET A 1 3.43 4.41 -11.75
CA MET A 1 3.40 5.41 -10.65
C MET A 1 2.25 5.10 -9.71
N LEU A 2 2.50 5.15 -8.44
CA LEU A 2 1.52 4.84 -7.41
C LEU A 2 1.13 6.12 -6.67
N SER A 3 -0.14 6.51 -6.76
CA SER A 3 -0.65 7.72 -6.10
C SER A 3 -1.11 7.39 -4.68
N ILE A 4 -0.52 8.06 -3.70
CA ILE A 4 -0.72 7.77 -2.28
C ILE A 4 -0.97 9.07 -1.53
N LYS A 5 -1.88 9.03 -0.54
CA LYS A 5 -2.13 10.18 0.33
C LYS A 5 -0.85 10.56 1.09
N PRO A 6 -0.60 11.85 1.33
CA PRO A 6 0.64 12.30 1.99
C PRO A 6 0.94 11.60 3.31
N LYS A 7 -0.05 11.38 4.16
CA LYS A 7 0.18 10.70 5.45
C LYS A 7 0.69 9.27 5.28
N PHE A 8 0.22 8.56 4.26
CA PHE A 8 0.68 7.20 3.99
C PHE A 8 2.05 7.20 3.30
N ALA A 9 2.27 8.16 2.41
CA ALA A 9 3.58 8.35 1.78
C ALA A 9 4.66 8.62 2.84
N GLU A 10 4.37 9.48 3.80
CA GLU A 10 5.27 9.77 4.91
C GLU A 10 5.55 8.51 5.74
N ALA A 11 4.52 7.72 6.02
CA ALA A 11 4.67 6.48 6.78
C ALA A 11 5.55 5.45 6.03
N ILE A 12 5.48 5.42 4.70
CA ILE A 12 6.37 4.57 3.89
C ILE A 12 7.82 5.04 4.02
N ILE A 13 8.06 6.34 3.91
CA ILE A 13 9.40 6.91 3.98
C ILE A 13 10.05 6.64 5.33
N ASP A 14 9.31 6.78 6.42
CA ASP A 14 9.88 6.58 7.76
C ASP A 14 9.88 5.12 8.23
N GLY A 15 9.39 4.20 7.41
CA GLY A 15 9.45 2.77 7.68
C GLY A 15 8.30 2.19 8.50
N ARG A 16 7.34 3.00 8.93
CA ARG A 16 6.17 2.51 9.66
C ARG A 16 5.22 1.70 8.79
N LYS A 17 5.14 2.05 7.50
CA LYS A 17 4.27 1.40 6.52
C LYS A 17 5.12 0.61 5.53
N ARG A 18 4.99 -0.71 5.56
CA ARG A 18 5.70 -1.61 4.64
C ARG A 18 4.81 -2.18 3.55
N TYR A 19 3.50 -2.00 3.67
CA TYR A 19 2.54 -2.55 2.73
C TYR A 19 1.61 -1.44 2.25
N GLU A 20 1.40 -1.40 0.93
CA GLU A 20 0.40 -0.54 0.32
C GLU A 20 -0.75 -1.42 -0.17
N PHE A 21 -1.97 -1.08 0.22
CA PHE A 21 -3.15 -1.90 -0.06
C PHE A 21 -3.89 -1.39 -1.28
N ARG A 22 -4.33 -2.32 -2.12
CA ARG A 22 -5.07 -2.02 -3.35
C ARG A 22 -6.25 -2.96 -3.52
N LYS A 23 -7.31 -2.45 -4.14
CA LYS A 23 -8.53 -3.23 -4.43
C LYS A 23 -8.42 -4.02 -5.71
N ASN A 24 -7.58 -3.57 -6.64
CA ASN A 24 -7.46 -4.13 -7.98
C ASN A 24 -6.15 -4.89 -8.12
N LYS A 25 -6.20 -5.92 -8.97
CA LYS A 25 -5.04 -6.76 -9.22
C LYS A 25 -3.93 -5.98 -9.94
N PHE A 26 -2.70 -6.16 -9.47
CA PHE A 26 -1.50 -5.69 -10.13
C PHE A 26 -0.78 -6.86 -10.78
N SER A 27 -0.26 -6.65 -12.00
CA SER A 27 0.57 -7.65 -12.67
C SER A 27 2.00 -7.58 -12.13
N LYS A 28 2.57 -8.73 -11.74
CA LYS A 28 3.98 -8.82 -11.32
C LYS A 28 4.95 -8.33 -12.38
N LYS A 29 4.57 -8.39 -13.65
CA LYS A 29 5.43 -7.96 -14.76
C LYS A 29 5.65 -6.46 -14.77
N ASP A 30 4.73 -5.69 -14.17
CA ASP A 30 4.73 -4.25 -14.30
C ASP A 30 5.37 -3.55 -13.10
N ILE A 31 5.73 -4.28 -12.04
CA ILE A 31 6.09 -3.65 -10.77
C ILE A 31 7.30 -4.25 -10.07
N ASN A 32 8.46 -4.12 -10.67
CA ASN A 32 9.69 -4.31 -9.90
C ASN A 32 10.05 -3.04 -9.12
N CYS A 33 9.87 -1.89 -9.74
CA CYS A 33 10.10 -0.58 -9.11
C CYS A 33 8.97 0.36 -9.50
N MET A 34 8.51 1.18 -8.55
CA MET A 34 7.47 2.18 -8.78
C MET A 34 7.82 3.50 -8.16
N TYR A 35 7.50 4.59 -8.88
CA TYR A 35 7.51 5.92 -8.29
C TYR A 35 6.28 6.08 -7.42
N ILE A 36 6.47 6.65 -6.24
CA ILE A 36 5.38 7.01 -5.34
C ILE A 36 5.11 8.49 -5.46
N TYR A 37 3.88 8.81 -5.83
CA TYR A 37 3.39 10.17 -5.96
C TYR A 37 2.52 10.52 -4.77
N ALA A 38 2.92 11.54 -4.01
CA ALA A 38 2.11 12.06 -2.91
C ALA A 38 1.03 12.99 -3.47
N THR A 39 -0.23 12.65 -3.19
CA THR A 39 -1.38 13.42 -3.70
C THR A 39 -1.52 14.77 -3.00
N SER A 40 -2.57 15.54 -3.34
CA SER A 40 -2.84 16.86 -2.76
C SER A 40 -2.75 16.84 -1.23
N PRO A 41 -2.13 17.82 -0.57
CA PRO A 41 -1.62 19.08 -1.14
C PRO A 41 -0.17 19.01 -1.66
N ILE A 42 0.54 17.91 -1.45
CA ILE A 42 1.97 17.79 -1.80
C ILE A 42 2.17 17.79 -3.31
N LYS A 43 1.44 16.96 -4.05
CA LYS A 43 1.42 16.88 -5.51
C LYS A 43 2.80 16.72 -6.15
N LYS A 44 3.60 15.78 -5.64
CA LYS A 44 4.92 15.51 -6.24
C LYS A 44 5.35 14.06 -6.02
N ILE A 45 6.29 13.63 -6.87
CA ILE A 45 6.95 12.33 -6.71
C ILE A 45 7.92 12.42 -5.54
N ILE A 46 7.78 11.50 -4.58
CA ILE A 46 8.57 11.50 -3.35
C ILE A 46 9.68 10.46 -3.35
N GLY A 47 9.63 9.49 -4.25
CA GLY A 47 10.68 8.49 -4.31
C GLY A 47 10.40 7.36 -5.28
N LEU A 48 11.42 6.52 -5.47
CA LEU A 48 11.35 5.27 -6.22
C LEU A 48 11.46 4.13 -5.22
N PHE A 49 10.50 3.22 -5.24
CA PHE A 49 10.43 2.11 -4.29
C PHE A 49 10.36 0.79 -5.02
N LYS A 50 11.01 -0.21 -4.47
CA LYS A 50 10.97 -1.56 -5.00
C LYS A 50 9.77 -2.30 -4.41
N ILE A 51 9.04 -3.01 -5.25
CA ILE A 51 7.95 -3.89 -4.82
C ILE A 51 8.50 -5.31 -4.78
N ASN A 52 8.65 -5.87 -3.59
CA ASN A 52 9.23 -7.20 -3.41
C ASN A 52 8.23 -8.31 -3.65
N ASN A 53 6.97 -8.08 -3.30
CA ASN A 53 5.96 -9.12 -3.38
C ASN A 53 4.57 -8.51 -3.45
N ILE A 54 3.63 -9.27 -3.99
CA ILE A 54 2.20 -8.92 -3.99
C ILE A 54 1.47 -10.05 -3.30
N ILE A 55 0.75 -9.71 -2.23
CA ILE A 55 -0.02 -10.68 -1.45
C ILE A 55 -1.49 -10.48 -1.78
N GLU A 56 -2.16 -11.54 -2.22
CA GLU A 56 -3.59 -11.54 -2.48
C GLU A 56 -4.29 -12.40 -1.43
N ASP A 57 -5.22 -11.81 -0.68
CA ASP A 57 -5.98 -12.56 0.32
C ASP A 57 -7.24 -11.77 0.70
N SER A 58 -8.07 -12.37 1.55
CA SER A 58 -9.21 -11.64 2.11
C SER A 58 -8.73 -10.47 2.96
N PRO A 59 -9.50 -9.38 3.06
CA PRO A 59 -9.10 -8.25 3.91
C PRO A 59 -8.81 -8.67 5.35
N SER A 60 -9.59 -9.56 5.94
CA SER A 60 -9.35 -10.03 7.31
C SER A 60 -8.01 -10.74 7.45
N ALA A 61 -7.66 -11.60 6.48
CA ALA A 61 -6.38 -12.31 6.50
C ALA A 61 -5.20 -11.36 6.28
N LEU A 62 -5.35 -10.39 5.37
CA LEU A 62 -4.33 -9.35 5.16
C LEU A 62 -4.10 -8.55 6.44
N TRP A 63 -5.16 -8.14 7.12
CA TRP A 63 -5.05 -7.37 8.35
C TRP A 63 -4.33 -8.18 9.44
N ASP A 64 -4.77 -9.40 9.68
CA ASP A 64 -4.18 -10.25 10.71
C ASP A 64 -2.69 -10.49 10.50
N GLY A 65 -2.27 -10.66 9.26
CA GLY A 65 -0.87 -10.93 8.92
C GLY A 65 0.01 -9.69 8.83
N LEU A 66 -0.54 -8.53 8.49
CA LEU A 66 0.25 -7.36 8.11
C LEU A 66 0.02 -6.12 8.97
N LYS A 67 -0.86 -6.19 9.96
CA LYS A 67 -1.29 -5.01 10.73
C LYS A 67 -0.16 -4.24 11.41
N GLU A 68 0.91 -4.92 11.81
CA GLU A 68 2.03 -4.28 12.49
C GLU A 68 2.78 -3.29 11.61
N HIS A 69 2.74 -3.49 10.30
CA HIS A 69 3.42 -2.65 9.32
C HIS A 69 2.47 -2.10 8.25
N ALA A 70 1.18 -2.07 8.58
CA ALA A 70 0.17 -1.61 7.64
C ALA A 70 0.17 -0.08 7.47
N GLY A 71 0.54 0.65 8.50
CA GLY A 71 0.59 2.12 8.44
C GLY A 71 -0.78 2.78 8.30
N VAL A 72 -1.84 2.04 8.59
CA VAL A 72 -3.23 2.53 8.59
C VAL A 72 -3.94 1.98 9.82
N SER A 73 -4.99 2.66 10.27
CA SER A 73 -5.80 2.11 11.35
C SER A 73 -6.68 0.97 10.85
N GLU A 74 -7.14 0.14 11.77
CA GLU A 74 -8.08 -0.94 11.45
C GLU A 74 -9.34 -0.41 10.79
N ASP A 75 -9.90 0.68 11.31
CA ASP A 75 -11.11 1.29 10.74
C ASP A 75 -10.87 1.79 9.32
N GLU A 76 -9.74 2.47 9.08
CA GLU A 76 -9.38 2.93 7.74
C GLU A 76 -9.20 1.76 6.77
N PHE A 77 -8.56 0.69 7.25
CA PHE A 77 -8.30 -0.49 6.43
C PHE A 77 -9.60 -1.16 5.99
N PHE A 78 -10.49 -1.47 6.92
CA PHE A 78 -11.73 -2.16 6.59
C PHE A 78 -12.74 -1.27 5.86
N ASP A 79 -12.70 0.03 6.10
CA ASP A 79 -13.49 0.96 5.31
C ASP A 79 -13.04 0.99 3.85
N TYR A 80 -11.72 0.98 3.63
CA TYR A 80 -11.15 0.95 2.27
C TYR A 80 -11.57 -0.32 1.51
N PHE A 81 -11.57 -1.47 2.18
CA PHE A 81 -11.93 -2.75 1.57
C PHE A 81 -13.41 -3.11 1.70
N ARG A 82 -14.25 -2.16 2.08
CA ARG A 82 -15.69 -2.40 2.20
C ARG A 82 -16.24 -3.05 0.92
N ASP A 83 -17.05 -4.10 1.08
CA ASP A 83 -17.69 -4.85 0.00
C ASP A 83 -16.70 -5.56 -0.94
N LYS A 84 -15.45 -5.75 -0.52
CA LYS A 84 -14.47 -6.52 -1.27
C LYS A 84 -14.19 -7.84 -0.56
N GLU A 85 -14.25 -8.94 -1.31
CA GLU A 85 -13.91 -10.27 -0.80
C GLU A 85 -12.41 -10.51 -0.79
N MET A 86 -11.69 -9.88 -1.73
CA MET A 86 -10.25 -10.01 -1.90
C MET A 86 -9.59 -8.65 -1.95
N GLY A 87 -8.38 -8.58 -1.43
CA GLY A 87 -7.54 -7.40 -1.50
C GLY A 87 -6.12 -7.75 -1.88
N PHE A 88 -5.33 -6.72 -2.15
CA PHE A 88 -3.93 -6.88 -2.54
C PHE A 88 -3.05 -6.03 -1.63
N ALA A 89 -1.94 -6.60 -1.19
CA ALA A 89 -0.93 -5.88 -0.43
C ALA A 89 0.38 -5.90 -1.23
N LEU A 90 0.88 -4.71 -1.53
CA LEU A 90 2.18 -4.55 -2.18
C LEU A 90 3.22 -4.39 -1.10
N GLU A 91 4.18 -5.33 -1.02
CA GLU A 91 5.28 -5.24 -0.08
C GLU A 91 6.33 -4.27 -0.61
N ILE A 92 6.49 -3.16 0.08
CA ILE A 92 7.34 -2.05 -0.35
C ILE A 92 8.68 -2.11 0.39
N ASN A 93 9.75 -2.05 -0.38
CA ASN A 93 11.10 -1.92 0.14
C ASN A 93 11.67 -0.56 -0.27
N TYR A 94 11.98 0.22 0.73
CA TYR A 94 12.53 1.54 0.55
C TYR A 94 14.01 1.49 0.14
#